data_06e3302ce4f805e7d47bfc2c044ce6e8
#
_entry.id   06e3302ce4f805e7d47bfc2c044ce6e8
#
_cell.length_a   1.000
_cell.length_b   1.000
_cell.length_c   1.000
_cell.angle_alpha   90.00
_cell.angle_beta   90.00
_cell.angle_gamma   90.00
#
_symmetry.space_group_name_H-M   'P 1'
#
loop_
_entity.id
_entity.type
_entity.pdbx_description
1 polymer ?
#
loop_
_entity_poly.entity_id
_entity_poly.type
_entity_poly.pdbx_seq_one_letter_code
_entity_poly.pdbx_strand_id
1 'polypeptide(L)'
;MGETNCAPTITNDGVTIAREVEIEDPYENLGAQLVKEVATKTNDVAGDGTTTATVLAQALVREGLRNVAAGASPAALKKGIDAAVKAVSDELLSSARDVLAVIEK
;
A
#
# COMPACT_ATOMS: atom_id res chain seq x y z
N MET A 1 -19.57 27.55 -17.75
CA MET A 1 -19.25 26.87 -16.50
C MET A 1 -20.21 25.70 -16.35
N GLY A 2 -19.79 24.53 -16.75
CA GLY A 2 -20.58 23.32 -16.58
C GLY A 2 -20.37 22.78 -15.19
N GLU A 3 -21.37 22.88 -14.32
CA GLU A 3 -21.45 22.03 -13.15
C GLU A 3 -21.58 20.58 -13.66
N THR A 4 -20.48 19.86 -13.69
CA THR A 4 -20.54 18.41 -13.85
C THR A 4 -21.17 17.88 -12.57
N ASN A 5 -22.46 17.69 -12.62
CA ASN A 5 -23.23 17.05 -11.56
C ASN A 5 -22.88 15.53 -11.56
N CYS A 6 -21.64 15.22 -11.21
CA CYS A 6 -21.19 13.86 -11.00
C CYS A 6 -21.71 13.39 -9.64
N ALA A 7 -22.57 12.40 -9.65
CA ALA A 7 -22.97 11.73 -8.42
C ALA A 7 -21.72 11.17 -7.70
N PRO A 8 -21.64 11.27 -6.36
CA PRO A 8 -20.49 10.75 -5.62
C PRO A 8 -20.36 9.24 -5.84
N THR A 9 -19.14 8.80 -6.10
CA THR A 9 -18.80 7.37 -6.21
C THR A 9 -18.54 6.82 -4.82
N ILE A 10 -19.29 5.79 -4.44
CA ILE A 10 -19.11 5.09 -3.17
C ILE A 10 -18.42 3.76 -3.46
N THR A 11 -17.23 3.57 -2.89
CA THR A 11 -16.42 2.37 -3.07
C THR A 11 -15.52 2.13 -1.87
N ASN A 12 -15.13 0.87 -1.64
CA ASN A 12 -14.11 0.47 -0.67
C ASN A 12 -12.82 -0.02 -1.35
N ASP A 13 -12.75 0.09 -2.67
CA ASP A 13 -11.56 -0.27 -3.43
C ASP A 13 -10.43 0.73 -3.21
N GLY A 14 -9.34 0.29 -2.59
CA GLY A 14 -8.23 1.14 -2.19
C GLY A 14 -7.53 1.82 -3.35
N VAL A 15 -7.38 1.18 -4.50
CA VAL A 15 -6.73 1.78 -5.67
C VAL A 15 -7.62 2.86 -6.30
N THR A 16 -8.92 2.66 -6.35
CA THR A 16 -9.87 3.65 -6.85
C THR A 16 -9.87 4.89 -5.97
N ILE A 17 -9.93 4.71 -4.65
CA ILE A 17 -9.85 5.81 -3.68
C ILE A 17 -8.51 6.54 -3.78
N ALA A 18 -7.41 5.81 -3.83
CA ALA A 18 -6.06 6.39 -3.87
C ALA A 18 -5.84 7.27 -5.11
N ARG A 19 -6.38 6.91 -6.25
CA ARG A 19 -6.26 7.68 -7.50
C ARG A 19 -6.86 9.08 -7.40
N GLU A 20 -7.91 9.25 -6.60
CA GLU A 20 -8.63 10.52 -6.44
C GLU A 20 -8.02 11.43 -5.35
N VAL A 21 -7.05 10.95 -4.60
CA VAL A 21 -6.40 11.75 -3.55
C VAL A 21 -5.46 12.77 -4.19
N GLU A 22 -5.76 14.04 -3.96
CA GLU A 22 -4.91 15.18 -4.30
C GLU A 22 -4.76 16.09 -3.08
N ILE A 23 -3.55 16.55 -2.82
CA ILE A 23 -3.21 17.41 -1.68
C ILE A 23 -2.66 18.71 -2.22
N GLU A 24 -3.13 19.83 -1.68
CA GLU A 24 -2.75 21.17 -2.17
C GLU A 24 -1.26 21.49 -1.93
N ASP A 25 -0.70 21.03 -0.81
CA ASP A 25 0.73 21.21 -0.55
C ASP A 25 1.59 20.32 -1.47
N PRO A 26 2.51 20.91 -2.27
CA PRO A 26 3.30 20.14 -3.23
C PRO A 26 4.18 19.06 -2.60
N TYR A 27 4.70 19.29 -1.39
CA TYR A 27 5.55 18.31 -0.68
C TYR A 27 4.74 17.15 -0.12
N GLU A 28 3.60 17.45 0.49
CA GLU A 28 2.67 16.43 0.96
C GLU A 28 2.10 15.62 -0.21
N ASN A 29 1.84 16.27 -1.34
CA ASN A 29 1.34 15.59 -2.54
C ASN A 29 2.38 14.61 -3.14
N LEU A 30 3.66 14.90 -3.04
CA LEU A 30 4.71 13.92 -3.41
C LEU A 30 4.58 12.63 -2.58
N GLY A 31 4.33 12.74 -1.28
CA GLY A 31 4.04 11.59 -0.43
C GLY A 31 2.79 10.82 -0.87
N ALA A 32 1.72 11.55 -1.19
CA ALA A 32 0.48 10.95 -1.70
C ALA A 32 0.70 10.19 -3.01
N GLN A 33 1.51 10.72 -3.94
CA GLN A 33 1.85 10.02 -5.18
C GLN A 33 2.60 8.71 -4.93
N LEU A 34 3.52 8.67 -3.96
CA LEU A 34 4.21 7.43 -3.59
C LEU A 34 3.25 6.37 -3.03
N VAL A 35 2.28 6.78 -2.23
CA VAL A 35 1.24 5.86 -1.72
C VAL A 35 0.32 5.37 -2.84
N LYS A 36 -0.02 6.21 -3.80
CA LYS A 36 -0.75 5.79 -5.01
C LYS A 36 -0.01 4.68 -5.77
N GLU A 37 1.31 4.76 -5.86
CA GLU A 37 2.12 3.70 -6.47
C GLU A 37 1.99 2.36 -5.75
N VAL A 38 1.93 2.35 -4.41
CA VAL A 38 1.72 1.12 -3.63
C VAL A 38 0.41 0.45 -4.01
N ALA A 39 -0.69 1.21 -4.04
CA ALA A 39 -2.00 0.69 -4.42
C ALA A 39 -2.01 0.19 -5.88
N THR A 40 -1.43 0.94 -6.80
CA THR A 40 -1.37 0.60 -8.22
C THR A 40 -0.57 -0.66 -8.46
N LYS A 41 0.63 -0.77 -7.91
CA LYS A 41 1.48 -1.97 -8.06
C LYS A 41 0.84 -3.22 -7.46
N THR A 42 0.16 -3.09 -6.33
CA THR A 42 -0.59 -4.19 -5.74
C THR A 42 -1.73 -4.65 -6.65
N ASN A 43 -2.46 -3.70 -7.23
CA ASN A 43 -3.53 -4.00 -8.17
C ASN A 43 -3.01 -4.69 -9.44
N ASP A 44 -1.88 -4.25 -9.97
CA ASP A 44 -1.28 -4.79 -11.18
C ASP A 44 -0.79 -6.24 -11.00
N VAL A 45 -0.33 -6.59 -9.81
CA VAL A 45 0.20 -7.94 -9.50
C VAL A 45 -0.89 -8.90 -9.05
N ALA A 46 -1.78 -8.46 -8.15
CA ALA A 46 -2.75 -9.33 -7.49
C ALA A 46 -4.21 -9.01 -7.83
N GLY A 47 -4.53 -7.78 -8.24
CA GLY A 47 -5.90 -7.33 -8.46
C GLY A 47 -6.75 -7.25 -7.19
N ASP A 48 -6.14 -7.46 -6.02
CA ASP A 48 -6.79 -7.46 -4.71
C ASP A 48 -5.81 -7.03 -3.62
N GLY A 49 -6.32 -6.66 -2.45
CA GLY A 49 -5.49 -6.27 -1.31
C GLY A 49 -4.93 -4.86 -1.36
N THR A 50 -5.42 -3.99 -2.25
CA THR A 50 -4.92 -2.62 -2.42
C THR A 50 -5.09 -1.76 -1.17
N THR A 51 -6.20 -1.89 -0.46
CA THR A 51 -6.45 -1.19 0.81
C THR A 51 -5.50 -1.68 1.90
N THR A 52 -5.34 -2.99 2.04
CA THR A 52 -4.41 -3.60 3.00
C THR A 52 -2.97 -3.15 2.74
N ALA A 53 -2.53 -3.17 1.49
CA ALA A 53 -1.19 -2.72 1.11
C ALA A 53 -0.96 -1.23 1.47
N THR A 54 -1.96 -0.38 1.25
CA THR A 54 -1.90 1.05 1.59
C THR A 54 -1.79 1.26 3.10
N VAL A 55 -2.56 0.53 3.90
CA VAL A 55 -2.51 0.58 5.37
C VAL A 55 -1.15 0.09 5.89
N LEU A 56 -0.60 -0.98 5.32
CA LEU A 56 0.73 -1.48 5.66
C LEU A 56 1.82 -0.47 5.31
N ALA A 57 1.73 0.17 4.15
CA ALA A 57 2.66 1.24 3.76
C ALA A 57 2.63 2.40 4.77
N GLN A 58 1.45 2.83 5.22
CA GLN A 58 1.33 3.85 6.26
C GLN A 58 2.04 3.43 7.55
N ALA A 59 1.81 2.21 8.01
CA ALA A 59 2.43 1.69 9.24
C ALA A 59 3.96 1.64 9.13
N LEU A 60 4.49 1.17 8.01
CA LEU A 60 5.93 1.14 7.72
C LEU A 60 6.55 2.53 7.70
N VAL A 61 5.91 3.50 7.06
CA VAL A 61 6.38 4.88 7.00
C VAL A 61 6.37 5.52 8.38
N ARG A 62 5.29 5.37 9.15
CA ARG A 62 5.19 5.94 10.50
C ARG A 62 6.26 5.40 11.43
N GLU A 63 6.46 4.09 11.44
CA GLU A 63 7.47 3.47 12.31
C GLU A 63 8.89 3.77 11.81
N GLY A 64 9.09 3.76 10.51
CA GLY A 64 10.37 4.14 9.90
C GLY A 64 10.78 5.56 10.25
N LEU A 65 9.87 6.52 10.16
CA LEU A 65 10.14 7.92 10.51
C LEU A 65 10.52 8.08 11.99
N ARG A 66 9.87 7.34 12.89
CA ARG A 66 10.25 7.34 14.31
C ARG A 66 11.69 6.88 14.52
N ASN A 67 12.08 5.83 13.86
CA ASN A 67 13.43 5.28 13.95
C ASN A 67 14.47 6.22 13.34
N VAL A 68 14.18 6.84 12.19
CA VAL A 68 15.06 7.83 11.56
C VAL A 68 15.21 9.08 12.45
N ALA A 69 14.13 9.57 13.03
CA ALA A 69 14.17 10.68 13.99
C ALA A 69 15.00 10.35 15.24
N ALA A 70 15.04 9.09 15.65
CA ALA A 70 15.87 8.60 16.75
C ALA A 70 17.35 8.34 16.36
N GLY A 71 17.74 8.59 15.11
CA GLY A 71 19.11 8.50 14.64
C GLY A 71 19.42 7.24 13.82
N ALA A 72 18.43 6.41 13.49
CA ALA A 72 18.66 5.24 12.64
C ALA A 72 19.01 5.66 11.20
N SER A 73 19.96 4.94 10.59
CA SER A 73 20.27 5.11 9.17
C SER A 73 19.13 4.64 8.29
N PRO A 74 18.61 5.47 7.36
CA PRO A 74 17.58 5.04 6.40
C PRO A 74 18.02 3.83 5.56
N ALA A 75 19.29 3.77 5.18
CA ALA A 75 19.84 2.65 4.41
C ALA A 75 19.87 1.34 5.20
N ALA A 76 20.21 1.39 6.49
CA ALA A 76 20.17 0.22 7.38
C ALA A 76 18.72 -0.22 7.64
N LEU A 77 17.81 0.73 7.82
CA LEU A 77 16.39 0.46 8.01
C LEU A 77 15.80 -0.25 6.78
N LYS A 78 16.15 0.25 5.57
CA LYS A 78 15.72 -0.40 4.31
C LYS A 78 16.18 -1.86 4.23
N LYS A 79 17.43 -2.16 4.57
CA LYS A 79 17.93 -3.55 4.59
C LYS A 79 17.14 -4.44 5.56
N GLY A 80 16.78 -3.90 6.73
CA GLY A 80 15.94 -4.60 7.70
C GLY A 80 14.54 -4.88 7.16
N ILE A 81 13.93 -3.90 6.51
CA ILE A 81 12.62 -4.03 5.88
C ILE A 81 12.67 -5.09 4.76
N ASP A 82 13.66 -5.04 3.88
CA ASP A 82 13.82 -6.01 2.80
C ASP A 82 13.94 -7.44 3.33
N ALA A 83 14.72 -7.65 4.39
CA ALA A 83 14.88 -8.95 5.05
C ALA A 83 13.56 -9.42 5.70
N ALA A 84 12.85 -8.52 6.37
CA ALA A 84 11.56 -8.83 6.99
C ALA A 84 10.50 -9.18 5.94
N VAL A 85 10.42 -8.42 4.86
CA VAL A 85 9.49 -8.68 3.74
C VAL A 85 9.75 -10.06 3.15
N LYS A 86 11.02 -10.41 2.93
CA LYS A 86 11.37 -11.74 2.41
C LYS A 86 10.90 -12.85 3.36
N ALA A 87 11.20 -12.74 4.65
CA ALA A 87 10.84 -13.75 5.64
C ALA A 87 9.32 -13.92 5.76
N VAL A 88 8.58 -12.80 5.81
CA VAL A 88 7.11 -12.83 5.89
C VAL A 88 6.50 -13.40 4.61
N SER A 89 7.01 -13.02 3.44
CA SER A 89 6.52 -13.54 2.16
C SER A 89 6.75 -15.03 2.03
N ASP A 90 7.92 -15.53 2.42
CA ASP A 90 8.23 -16.96 2.41
C ASP A 90 7.29 -17.75 3.33
N GLU A 91 7.00 -17.22 4.54
CA GLU A 91 6.07 -17.83 5.48
C GLU A 91 4.63 -17.84 4.98
N LEU A 92 4.17 -16.73 4.41
CA LEU A 92 2.82 -16.63 3.84
C LEU A 92 2.64 -17.60 2.66
N LEU A 93 3.63 -17.73 1.80
CA LEU A 93 3.60 -18.68 0.69
C LEU A 93 3.59 -20.13 1.18
N SER A 94 4.32 -20.44 2.25
CA SER A 94 4.34 -21.80 2.84
C SER A 94 3.00 -22.19 3.44
N SER A 95 2.24 -21.24 3.94
CA SER A 95 0.91 -21.44 4.55
C SER A 95 -0.26 -21.23 3.57
N ALA A 96 0.02 -20.79 2.34
CA ALA A 96 -0.99 -20.59 1.31
C ALA A 96 -1.68 -21.91 0.93
N ARG A 97 -2.98 -21.84 0.67
CA ARG A 97 -3.79 -22.97 0.21
C ARG A 97 -4.19 -22.74 -1.24
N ASP A 98 -4.18 -23.81 -2.02
CA ASP A 98 -4.71 -23.78 -3.37
C ASP A 98 -6.22 -23.56 -3.33
N VAL A 99 -6.69 -22.54 -4.04
CA VAL A 99 -8.13 -22.20 -4.09
C VAL A 99 -8.94 -23.32 -4.73
N LEU A 100 -8.40 -24.02 -5.74
CA LEU A 100 -9.07 -25.14 -6.39
C LEU A 100 -9.31 -26.30 -5.42
N ALA A 101 -8.35 -26.59 -4.56
CA ALA A 101 -8.48 -27.62 -3.53
C ALA A 101 -9.52 -27.30 -2.44
N VAL A 102 -9.92 -26.05 -2.31
CA VAL A 102 -10.95 -25.59 -1.36
C VAL A 102 -12.35 -25.66 -1.99
N ILE A 103 -12.47 -25.44 -3.28
CA ILE A 103 -13.76 -25.43 -4.01
C ILE A 103 -14.26 -26.86 -4.27
N GLU A 104 -13.38 -27.85 -4.40
CA GLU A 104 -13.72 -29.26 -4.67
C GLU A 104 -14.18 -30.03 -3.42
N LYS A 105 -14.28 -29.40 -2.25
CA LYS A 105 -14.80 -29.99 -1.02
C LYS A 105 -16.19 -29.47 -0.69
#